data_526c3e43958f29ff8f13ed26e4cb993f
#
_entry.id   526c3e43958f29ff8f13ed26e4cb993f
#
_cell.length_a   1.000
_cell.length_b   1.000
_cell.length_c   1.000
_cell.angle_alpha   90.00
_cell.angle_beta   90.00
_cell.angle_gamma   90.00
#
_symmetry.space_group_name_H-M   'P 1'
#
loop_
_entity.id
_entity.type
_entity.pdbx_description
1 polymer ?
#
loop_
_entity_poly.entity_id
_entity_poly.type
_entity_poly.pdbx_seq_one_letter_code
_entity_poly.pdbx_strand_id
1 'polypeptide(L)'
;MANICCNDFYAESSSIENLETIKSFIERSYEAYLDGDTNTVEGSFDSKWTFPENSMKELFDLLPDKNDIYMRCLSYEFGCLYHALWICDENGWREV
;
A
#
# COMPACT_ATOMS: atom_id res chain seq x y z
N MET A 1 -2.92 21.94 -10.59
CA MET A 1 -3.59 20.95 -9.73
C MET A 1 -3.02 19.56 -9.99
N ALA A 2 -2.67 18.84 -8.94
CA ALA A 2 -2.16 17.48 -9.11
C ALA A 2 -3.32 16.52 -9.43
N ASN A 3 -3.09 15.60 -10.36
CA ASN A 3 -4.04 14.53 -10.62
C ASN A 3 -4.01 13.51 -9.48
N ILE A 4 -5.17 12.96 -9.17
CA ILE A 4 -5.29 11.96 -8.11
C ILE A 4 -5.04 10.59 -8.71
N CYS A 5 -4.10 9.88 -8.12
CA CYS A 5 -3.84 8.48 -8.41
C CYS A 5 -4.60 7.62 -7.41
N CYS A 6 -5.44 6.74 -7.91
CA CYS A 6 -6.18 5.79 -7.05
C CYS A 6 -5.34 4.56 -6.85
N ASN A 7 -5.25 4.09 -5.61
CA ASN A 7 -4.48 2.91 -5.26
C ASN A 7 -5.41 1.87 -4.63
N ASP A 8 -5.64 0.77 -5.32
CA ASP A 8 -6.36 -0.37 -4.77
C ASP A 8 -5.35 -1.24 -4.04
N PHE A 9 -5.50 -1.35 -2.74
CA PHE A 9 -4.49 -1.90 -1.85
C PHE A 9 -4.98 -3.15 -1.14
N TYR A 10 -4.08 -4.13 -1.03
CA TYR A 10 -4.32 -5.36 -0.27
C TYR A 10 -3.04 -5.76 0.46
N ALA A 11 -3.18 -6.13 1.72
CA ALA A 11 -2.08 -6.65 2.52
C ALA A 11 -2.52 -7.90 3.27
N GLU A 12 -1.62 -8.85 3.41
CA GLU A 12 -1.86 -10.11 4.10
C GLU A 12 -0.67 -10.44 4.99
N SER A 13 -0.94 -10.80 6.23
CA SER A 13 0.09 -11.19 7.20
C SER A 13 -0.57 -11.92 8.36
N SER A 14 0.13 -12.85 8.98
CA SER A 14 -0.31 -13.44 10.26
C SER A 14 0.13 -12.57 11.45
N SER A 15 0.97 -11.58 11.22
CA SER A 15 1.41 -10.64 12.26
C SER A 15 0.41 -9.50 12.41
N ILE A 16 -0.27 -9.44 13.55
CA ILE A 16 -1.21 -8.35 13.85
C ILE A 16 -0.49 -7.01 13.86
N GLU A 17 0.74 -6.98 14.37
CA GLU A 17 1.55 -5.77 14.43
C GLU A 17 1.87 -5.24 13.04
N ASN A 18 2.14 -6.13 12.08
CA ASN A 18 2.32 -5.73 10.69
C ASN A 18 1.07 -5.04 10.15
N LEU A 19 -0.08 -5.66 10.35
CA LEU A 19 -1.35 -5.13 9.84
C LEU A 19 -1.71 -3.78 10.47
N GLU A 20 -1.48 -3.64 11.78
CA GLU A 20 -1.71 -2.37 12.47
C GLU A 20 -0.78 -1.26 11.96
N THR A 21 0.48 -1.60 11.74
CA THR A 21 1.47 -0.66 11.20
C THR A 21 1.06 -0.18 9.82
N ILE A 22 0.64 -1.10 8.95
CA ILE A 22 0.21 -0.79 7.59
C ILE A 22 -0.99 0.16 7.61
N LYS A 23 -2.03 -0.21 8.35
CA LYS A 23 -3.26 0.58 8.39
C LYS A 23 -3.02 1.97 8.95
N SER A 24 -2.30 2.07 10.07
CA SER A 24 -1.96 3.35 10.67
C SER A 24 -1.14 4.24 9.75
N PHE A 25 -0.13 3.66 9.10
CA PHE A 25 0.74 4.42 8.22
C PHE A 25 -0.04 5.04 7.06
N ILE A 26 -0.85 4.22 6.39
CA ILE A 26 -1.60 4.68 5.23
C ILE A 26 -2.65 5.70 5.64
N GLU A 27 -3.38 5.46 6.73
CA GLU A 27 -4.43 6.37 7.18
C GLU A 27 -3.89 7.72 7.66
N ARG A 28 -2.66 7.76 8.18
CA ARG A 28 -2.03 9.02 8.59
C ARG A 28 -1.45 9.80 7.41
N SER A 29 -1.07 9.10 6.36
CA SER A 29 -0.34 9.69 5.25
C SER A 29 -1.23 10.08 4.08
N TYR A 30 -2.38 9.44 3.93
CA TYR A 30 -3.24 9.58 2.77
C TYR A 30 -4.70 9.60 3.17
N GLU A 31 -5.53 10.10 2.27
CA GLU A 31 -6.96 9.91 2.37
C GLU A 31 -7.25 8.46 1.99
N ALA A 32 -7.74 7.67 2.93
CA ALA A 32 -7.81 6.24 2.79
C ALA A 32 -9.12 5.66 3.30
N TYR A 33 -9.53 4.56 2.68
CA TYR A 33 -10.72 3.79 3.04
C TYR A 33 -10.29 2.34 3.15
N LEU A 34 -9.77 1.96 4.32
CA LEU A 34 -9.21 0.64 4.56
C LEU A 34 -10.04 -0.14 5.57
N ASP A 35 -10.26 -1.42 5.27
CA ASP A 35 -10.90 -2.36 6.17
C ASP A 35 -9.88 -3.39 6.64
N GLY A 36 -9.87 -3.65 7.95
CA GLY A 36 -9.03 -4.68 8.55
C GLY A 36 -9.83 -5.91 8.89
N ASP A 37 -9.22 -7.08 8.69
CA ASP A 37 -9.75 -8.35 9.12
C ASP A 37 -8.66 -9.10 9.86
N THR A 38 -8.87 -10.36 10.22
CA THR A 38 -7.94 -11.14 11.04
C THR A 38 -6.53 -11.19 10.46
N ASN A 39 -6.43 -11.40 9.14
CA ASN A 39 -5.14 -11.57 8.47
C ASN A 39 -4.92 -10.59 7.34
N THR A 40 -5.84 -9.65 7.13
CA THR A 40 -5.79 -8.77 5.95
C THR A 40 -6.11 -7.33 6.28
N VAL A 41 -5.57 -6.45 5.44
CA VAL A 41 -6.01 -5.05 5.34
C VAL A 41 -6.22 -4.79 3.86
N GLU A 42 -7.40 -4.32 3.47
CA GLU A 42 -7.68 -4.02 2.08
C GLU A 42 -8.56 -2.78 1.94
N GLY A 43 -8.52 -2.19 0.76
CA GLY A 43 -9.30 -1.00 0.45
C GLY A 43 -8.59 -0.14 -0.57
N SER A 44 -8.71 1.18 -0.39
CA SER A 44 -8.11 2.12 -1.35
C SER A 44 -7.57 3.34 -0.63
N PHE A 45 -6.62 3.99 -1.27
CA PHE A 45 -6.15 5.31 -0.83
C PHE A 45 -5.71 6.12 -2.03
N ASP A 46 -5.68 7.45 -1.86
CA ASP A 46 -5.34 8.37 -2.93
C ASP A 46 -3.93 8.91 -2.74
N SER A 47 -3.17 8.98 -3.83
CA SER A 47 -1.87 9.64 -3.87
C SER A 47 -1.84 10.62 -5.04
N LYS A 48 -0.72 11.32 -5.23
CA LYS A 48 -0.58 12.28 -6.31
C LYS A 48 0.18 11.64 -7.46
N TRP A 49 -0.40 11.65 -8.66
CA TRP A 49 0.19 11.26 -9.94
C TRP A 49 0.43 9.76 -10.11
N THR A 50 1.15 9.12 -9.19
CA THR A 50 1.65 7.76 -9.39
C THR A 50 1.59 6.96 -8.09
N PHE A 51 1.91 5.67 -8.18
CA PHE A 51 2.17 4.85 -7.00
C PHE A 51 3.19 5.56 -6.11
N PRO A 52 2.91 5.72 -4.81
CA PRO A 52 3.80 6.47 -3.91
C PRO A 52 4.97 5.61 -3.46
N GLU A 53 5.92 5.38 -4.36
CA GLU A 53 7.00 4.41 -4.17
C GLU A 53 7.83 4.67 -2.91
N ASN A 54 8.22 5.91 -2.67
CA ASN A 54 9.06 6.23 -1.52
C ASN A 54 8.33 5.98 -0.20
N SER A 55 7.05 6.37 -0.13
CA SER A 55 6.24 6.13 1.07
C SER A 55 6.02 4.65 1.32
N MET A 56 5.78 3.88 0.27
CA MET A 56 5.54 2.45 0.42
C MET A 56 6.82 1.71 0.82
N LYS A 57 7.98 2.16 0.34
CA LYS A 57 9.26 1.63 0.80
C LYS A 57 9.51 1.96 2.26
N GLU A 58 9.16 3.17 2.68
CA GLU A 58 9.24 3.56 4.10
C GLU A 58 8.33 2.67 4.96
N LEU A 59 7.11 2.42 4.49
CA LEU A 59 6.19 1.53 5.19
C LEU A 59 6.81 0.15 5.37
N PHE A 60 7.38 -0.42 4.32
CA PHE A 60 8.03 -1.72 4.40
C PHE A 60 9.13 -1.72 5.46
N ASP A 61 9.94 -0.66 5.50
CA ASP A 61 11.05 -0.56 6.47
C ASP A 61 10.55 -0.51 7.91
N LEU A 62 9.33 -0.03 8.13
CA LEU A 62 8.73 0.07 9.46
C LEU A 62 8.06 -1.22 9.93
N LEU A 63 7.89 -2.21 9.07
CA LEU A 63 7.19 -3.43 9.45
C LEU A 63 7.96 -4.20 10.53
N PRO A 64 7.30 -4.60 11.61
CA PRO A 64 7.95 -5.38 12.67
C PRO A 64 8.43 -6.75 12.23
N ASP A 65 7.71 -7.39 11.30
CA ASP A 65 8.05 -8.73 10.81
C ASP A 65 8.04 -8.74 9.29
N LYS A 66 9.20 -8.45 8.70
CA LYS A 66 9.35 -8.37 7.23
C LYS A 66 9.31 -9.72 6.53
N ASN A 67 9.41 -10.82 7.28
CA ASN A 67 9.38 -12.16 6.70
C ASN A 67 7.96 -12.68 6.49
N ASP A 68 6.97 -12.03 7.12
CA ASP A 68 5.58 -12.46 7.07
C ASP A 68 4.73 -11.33 6.49
N ILE A 69 4.91 -11.04 5.23
CA ILE A 69 4.19 -9.96 4.57
C ILE A 69 3.95 -10.27 3.09
N TYR A 70 2.76 -9.96 2.64
CA TYR A 70 2.42 -9.84 1.23
C TYR A 70 1.55 -8.60 1.08
N MET A 71 1.95 -7.70 0.19
CA MET A 71 1.14 -6.54 -0.16
C MET A 71 1.09 -6.41 -1.67
N ARG A 72 -0.02 -5.90 -2.18
CA ARG A 72 -0.11 -5.53 -3.59
C ARG A 72 -0.87 -4.23 -3.72
N CYS A 73 -0.53 -3.47 -4.71
CA CYS A 73 -1.17 -2.19 -4.97
C CYS A 73 -1.33 -2.00 -6.47
N LEU A 74 -2.58 -1.86 -6.91
CA LEU A 74 -2.89 -1.49 -8.29
C LEU A 74 -3.15 0.02 -8.29
N SER A 75 -2.29 0.75 -8.97
CA SER A 75 -2.35 2.21 -9.03
C SER A 75 -2.79 2.65 -10.42
N TYR A 76 -3.70 3.61 -10.50
CA TYR A 76 -4.17 4.13 -11.78
C TYR A 76 -4.55 5.59 -11.68
N GLU A 77 -4.27 6.33 -12.74
CA GLU A 77 -4.61 7.72 -12.90
C GLU A 77 -5.09 7.93 -14.36
N PHE A 78 -6.37 8.24 -14.50
CA PHE A 78 -6.99 8.25 -15.82
C PHE A 78 -6.60 9.46 -16.68
N GLY A 79 -6.29 10.59 -16.06
CA GLY A 79 -5.91 11.80 -16.80
C GLY A 79 -4.62 11.64 -17.59
N CYS A 80 -3.67 10.88 -17.05
CA CYS A 80 -2.38 10.61 -17.70
C CYS A 80 -2.30 9.19 -18.26
N LEU A 81 -3.37 8.41 -18.17
CA LEU A 81 -3.40 7.01 -18.57
C LEU A 81 -2.34 6.17 -17.86
N TYR A 82 -2.00 6.56 -16.63
CA TYR A 82 -1.04 5.83 -15.81
C TYR A 82 -1.71 4.61 -15.17
N HIS A 83 -1.03 3.48 -15.19
CA HIS A 83 -1.41 2.34 -14.37
C HIS A 83 -0.17 1.50 -14.08
N ALA A 84 -0.14 0.90 -12.90
CA ALA A 84 0.97 0.06 -12.46
C ALA A 84 0.49 -0.92 -11.41
N LEU A 85 1.07 -2.11 -11.40
CA LEU A 85 0.85 -3.09 -10.34
C LEU A 85 2.16 -3.28 -9.59
N TRP A 86 2.12 -3.11 -8.28
CA TRP A 86 3.27 -3.28 -7.40
C TRP A 86 2.98 -4.38 -6.39
N ILE A 87 3.98 -5.21 -6.12
CA ILE A 87 3.89 -6.32 -5.17
C ILE A 87 5.02 -6.19 -4.17
N CYS A 88 4.73 -6.50 -2.91
CA CYS A 88 5.70 -6.52 -1.82
C CYS A 88 5.70 -7.87 -1.13
N ASP A 89 6.89 -8.40 -0.92
CA ASP A 89 7.11 -9.60 -0.12
C ASP A 89 8.30 -9.35 0.83
N GLU A 90 8.93 -10.39 1.34
CA GLU A 90 10.07 -10.25 2.26
C GLU A 90 11.27 -9.52 1.65
N ASN A 91 11.30 -9.40 0.34
CA ASN A 91 12.35 -8.69 -0.38
C ASN A 91 11.99 -7.23 -0.70
N GLY A 92 10.83 -6.77 -0.27
CA GLY A 92 10.36 -5.41 -0.48
C GLY A 92 9.46 -5.26 -1.71
N TRP A 93 9.24 -4.02 -2.09
CA TRP A 93 8.36 -3.69 -3.22
C TRP A 93 9.05 -3.83 -4.57
N ARG A 94 8.29 -4.33 -5.55
CA ARG A 94 8.73 -4.33 -6.94
C ARG A 94 7.54 -4.11 -7.86
N GLU A 95 7.78 -3.46 -8.97
CA GLU A 95 6.76 -3.29 -10.01
C GLU A 95 6.71 -4.55 -10.88
N VAL A 96 5.50 -4.98 -11.18
CA VAL A 96 5.25 -6.16 -12.01
C VAL A 96 5.26 -5.78 -13.49
#